data_1dcab22e137d73179e6d5d5b12099933
#
_entry.id   1dcab22e137d73179e6d5d5b12099933
#
_cell.length_a   1.000
_cell.length_b   1.000
_cell.length_c   1.000
_cell.angle_alpha   90.00
_cell.angle_beta   90.00
_cell.angle_gamma   90.00
#
_symmetry.space_group_name_H-M   'P 1'
#
loop_
_entity.id
_entity.type
_entity.pdbx_description
1 polymer ?
#
loop_
_entity_poly.entity_id
_entity_poly.type
_entity_poly.pdbx_seq_one_letter_code
_entity_poly.pdbx_strand_id
1 'polypeptide(L)'
;MIALPWPYLALLTLGYGLALSYGQLGVQTLIALALLTVSGLAVLQRKSHYLRYAGHALFVLLALALALHWLPGFHNGRAITPTRLTPDAVPFSMYFNLDKPLIGFWLLLVCPWIAPRFSWRVSLRATAIGLALAAIAALGGAMLLGMVAWAPKWPHQGTLWLLNNLLLVTLV
;
A
#
# COMPACT_ATOMS: atom_id res chain seq x y z
N MET A 1 7.36 13.31 22.94
CA MET A 1 7.72 13.48 21.51
C MET A 1 7.56 12.12 20.85
N ILE A 2 6.65 12.01 19.88
CA ILE A 2 6.54 10.81 19.04
C ILE A 2 7.74 10.87 18.10
N ALA A 3 8.66 9.91 18.23
CA ALA A 3 9.79 9.82 17.32
C ALA A 3 9.22 9.60 15.91
N LEU A 4 9.46 10.55 15.01
CA LEU A 4 9.08 10.43 13.61
C LEU A 4 9.62 9.10 13.08
N PRO A 5 8.85 8.29 12.35
CA PRO A 5 9.32 7.03 11.78
C PRO A 5 10.26 7.31 10.60
N TRP A 6 11.37 8.00 10.87
CA TRP A 6 12.31 8.48 9.87
C TRP A 6 12.87 7.36 8.94
N PRO A 7 13.07 6.09 9.37
CA PRO A 7 13.50 5.06 8.45
C PRO A 7 12.48 4.82 7.32
N TYR A 8 11.20 4.86 7.63
CA TYR A 8 10.14 4.72 6.62
C TYR A 8 10.09 5.93 5.69
N LEU A 9 10.29 7.14 6.23
CA LEU A 9 10.39 8.34 5.41
C LEU A 9 11.61 8.30 4.48
N ALA A 10 12.75 7.81 4.95
CA ALA A 10 13.94 7.64 4.13
C ALA A 10 13.70 6.64 2.99
N LEU A 11 13.07 5.49 3.29
CA LEU A 11 12.70 4.49 2.29
C LEU A 11 11.71 5.06 1.27
N LEU A 12 10.69 5.80 1.73
CA LEU A 12 9.74 6.47 0.86
C LEU A 12 10.45 7.45 -0.07
N THR A 13 11.27 8.35 0.49
CA THR A 13 11.98 9.36 -0.29
C THR A 13 12.91 8.72 -1.32
N LEU A 14 13.63 7.67 -0.93
CA LEU A 14 14.49 6.91 -1.84
C LEU A 14 13.67 6.24 -2.94
N GLY A 15 12.60 5.53 -2.58
CA GLY A 15 11.74 4.82 -3.54
C GLY A 15 11.07 5.77 -4.54
N TYR A 16 10.52 6.89 -4.06
CA TYR A 16 9.90 7.89 -4.94
C TYR A 16 10.94 8.69 -5.73
N GLY A 17 12.12 8.94 -5.18
CA GLY A 17 13.22 9.55 -5.90
C GLY A 17 13.70 8.68 -7.08
N LEU A 18 13.84 7.38 -6.86
CA LEU A 18 14.12 6.41 -7.92
C LEU A 18 12.98 6.36 -8.95
N ALA A 19 11.72 6.27 -8.50
CA ALA A 19 10.57 6.27 -9.40
C ALA A 19 10.51 7.53 -10.28
N LEU A 20 10.86 8.69 -9.72
CA LEU A 20 10.96 9.95 -10.47
C LEU A 20 12.09 9.89 -11.51
N SER A 21 13.28 9.39 -11.13
CA SER A 21 14.43 9.28 -12.03
C SER A 21 14.20 8.32 -13.20
N TYR A 22 13.34 7.32 -13.00
CA TYR A 22 12.92 6.36 -14.04
C TYR A 22 11.67 6.81 -14.81
N GLY A 23 11.20 8.04 -14.63
CA GLY A 23 10.02 8.56 -15.33
C GLY A 23 8.69 7.89 -14.94
N GLN A 24 8.65 7.19 -13.80
CA GLN A 24 7.44 6.55 -13.28
C GLN A 24 6.49 7.55 -12.60
N LEU A 25 6.97 8.76 -12.33
CA LEU A 25 6.20 9.85 -11.73
C LEU A 25 6.19 11.06 -12.67
N GLY A 26 5.00 11.49 -13.05
CA GLY A 26 4.80 12.74 -13.80
C GLY A 26 4.66 13.94 -12.84
N VAL A 27 4.78 15.16 -13.39
CA VAL A 27 4.64 16.41 -12.61
C VAL A 27 3.27 16.50 -11.91
N GLN A 28 2.25 15.86 -12.46
CA GLN A 28 0.90 15.84 -11.88
C GLN A 28 0.84 15.17 -10.50
N THR A 29 1.79 14.28 -10.16
CA THR A 29 1.86 13.66 -8.82
C THR A 29 2.09 14.69 -7.71
N LEU A 30 2.67 15.85 -8.04
CA LEU A 30 2.86 16.95 -7.08
C LEU A 30 1.52 17.47 -6.56
N ILE A 31 0.46 17.41 -7.35
CA ILE A 31 -0.89 17.79 -6.92
C ILE A 31 -1.37 16.84 -5.82
N ALA A 32 -1.22 15.54 -6.02
CA ALA A 32 -1.58 14.54 -5.02
C ALA A 32 -0.79 14.72 -3.72
N LEU A 33 0.52 14.95 -3.82
CA LEU A 33 1.38 15.19 -2.66
C LEU A 33 1.02 16.48 -1.93
N ALA A 34 0.73 17.56 -2.65
CA ALA A 34 0.30 18.83 -2.07
C ALA A 34 -1.04 18.67 -1.33
N LEU A 35 -2.02 18.02 -1.94
CA LEU A 35 -3.33 17.77 -1.33
C LEU A 35 -3.23 16.87 -0.09
N LEU A 36 -2.41 15.81 -0.14
CA LEU A 36 -2.14 14.96 1.01
C LEU A 36 -1.46 15.75 2.14
N THR A 37 -0.54 16.63 1.81
CA THR A 37 0.13 17.50 2.79
C THR A 37 -0.87 18.46 3.43
N VAL A 38 -1.70 19.14 2.63
CA VAL A 38 -2.75 20.05 3.13
C VAL A 38 -3.73 19.29 4.04
N SER A 39 -4.17 18.11 3.63
CA SER A 39 -5.02 17.22 4.43
C SER A 39 -4.36 16.90 5.78
N GLY A 40 -3.08 16.50 5.78
CA GLY A 40 -2.33 16.18 7.00
C GLY A 40 -2.19 17.39 7.94
N LEU A 41 -1.83 18.56 7.40
CA LEU A 41 -1.73 19.80 8.17
C LEU A 41 -3.08 20.19 8.77
N ALA A 42 -4.17 20.01 8.04
CA ALA A 42 -5.52 20.28 8.53
C ALA A 42 -5.92 19.34 9.68
N VAL A 43 -5.59 18.04 9.58
CA VAL A 43 -5.84 17.07 10.65
C VAL A 43 -5.01 17.36 11.90
N LEU A 44 -3.76 17.78 11.74
CA LEU A 44 -2.87 18.13 12.86
C LEU A 44 -3.22 19.47 13.51
N GLN A 45 -4.12 20.26 12.94
CA GLN A 45 -4.55 21.54 13.49
C GLN A 45 -5.33 21.34 14.78
N ARG A 46 -4.77 21.87 15.90
CA ARG A 46 -5.35 21.69 17.24
C ARG A 46 -6.49 22.67 17.57
N LYS A 47 -6.52 23.83 16.89
CA LYS A 47 -7.43 24.95 17.25
C LYS A 47 -8.83 24.84 16.66
N SER A 48 -9.02 24.07 15.58
CA SER A 48 -10.31 24.00 14.87
C SER A 48 -10.73 22.55 14.60
N HIS A 49 -11.85 22.15 15.16
CA HIS A 49 -12.46 20.85 14.88
C HIS A 49 -12.91 20.73 13.42
N TYR A 50 -13.44 21.82 12.84
CA TYR A 50 -13.90 21.85 11.46
C TYR A 50 -12.76 21.58 10.47
N LEU A 51 -11.58 22.19 10.68
CA LEU A 51 -10.42 21.94 9.85
C LEU A 51 -9.94 20.47 9.96
N ARG A 52 -10.01 19.89 11.17
CA ARG A 52 -9.66 18.48 11.37
C ARG A 52 -10.61 17.56 10.61
N TYR A 53 -11.92 17.77 10.70
CA TYR A 53 -12.90 16.98 9.95
C TYR A 53 -12.73 17.16 8.45
N ALA A 54 -12.52 18.40 7.97
CA ALA A 54 -12.25 18.67 6.57
C ALA A 54 -10.97 17.97 6.09
N GLY A 55 -9.91 17.95 6.91
CA GLY A 55 -8.68 17.23 6.63
C GLY A 55 -8.90 15.72 6.49
N HIS A 56 -9.66 15.10 7.41
CA HIS A 56 -9.99 13.68 7.29
C HIS A 56 -10.87 13.39 6.07
N ALA A 57 -11.88 14.23 5.80
CA ALA A 57 -12.72 14.06 4.61
C ALA A 57 -11.90 14.16 3.32
N LEU A 58 -11.01 15.15 3.24
CA LEU A 58 -10.10 15.29 2.10
C LEU A 58 -9.19 14.07 1.96
N PHE A 59 -8.63 13.56 3.07
CA PHE A 59 -7.82 12.34 3.02
C PHE A 59 -8.60 11.13 2.50
N VAL A 60 -9.83 10.91 2.99
CA VAL A 60 -10.65 9.79 2.52
C VAL A 60 -10.92 9.89 1.02
N LEU A 61 -11.25 11.08 0.51
CA LEU A 61 -11.45 11.31 -0.92
C LEU A 61 -10.17 11.03 -1.72
N LEU A 62 -9.02 11.50 -1.24
CA LEU A 62 -7.73 11.26 -1.87
C LEU A 62 -7.34 9.78 -1.82
N ALA A 63 -7.58 9.11 -0.70
CA ALA A 63 -7.31 7.67 -0.56
C ALA A 63 -8.14 6.85 -1.55
N LEU A 64 -9.42 7.19 -1.71
CA LEU A 64 -10.28 6.57 -2.71
C LEU A 64 -9.78 6.85 -4.13
N ALA A 65 -9.42 8.09 -4.44
CA ALA A 65 -8.90 8.47 -5.76
C ALA A 65 -7.58 7.77 -6.10
N LEU A 66 -6.66 7.62 -5.12
CA LEU A 66 -5.43 6.85 -5.27
C LEU A 66 -5.71 5.36 -5.43
N ALA A 67 -6.60 4.79 -4.61
CA ALA A 67 -6.96 3.37 -4.68
C ALA A 67 -7.59 2.99 -6.03
N LEU A 68 -8.38 3.91 -6.61
CA LEU A 68 -9.06 3.74 -7.89
C LEU A 68 -8.23 4.22 -9.09
N HIS A 69 -6.98 4.67 -8.88
CA HIS A 69 -6.08 5.20 -9.92
C HIS A 69 -6.65 6.41 -10.68
N TRP A 70 -7.45 7.25 -10.02
CA TRP A 70 -8.07 8.42 -10.65
C TRP A 70 -7.12 9.63 -10.70
N LEU A 71 -6.05 9.62 -9.89
CA LEU A 71 -5.09 10.72 -9.89
C LEU A 71 -4.04 10.51 -11.00
N PRO A 72 -3.83 11.51 -11.86
CA PRO A 72 -2.86 11.41 -12.94
C PRO A 72 -1.42 11.51 -12.43
N GLY A 73 -0.49 11.08 -13.28
CA GLY A 73 0.95 11.23 -13.04
C GLY A 73 1.63 10.02 -12.40
N PHE A 74 0.88 9.01 -11.98
CA PHE A 74 1.43 7.74 -11.52
C PHE A 74 1.49 6.76 -12.70
N HIS A 75 2.69 6.54 -13.25
CA HIS A 75 2.92 5.59 -14.33
C HIS A 75 3.31 4.25 -13.72
N ASN A 76 2.30 3.49 -13.27
CA ASN A 76 2.51 2.20 -12.65
C ASN A 76 3.16 1.21 -13.64
N GLY A 77 4.45 0.97 -13.46
CA GLY A 77 5.22 0.08 -14.33
C GLY A 77 4.72 -1.35 -14.23
N ARG A 78 4.55 -2.02 -15.37
CA ARG A 78 4.21 -3.44 -15.39
C ARG A 78 5.44 -4.26 -15.01
N ALA A 79 5.38 -4.92 -13.85
CA ALA A 79 6.46 -5.76 -13.33
C ALA A 79 6.39 -7.19 -13.86
N ILE A 80 5.16 -7.71 -14.08
CA ILE A 80 4.93 -9.04 -14.65
C ILE A 80 3.95 -8.89 -15.81
N THR A 81 4.37 -9.30 -17.00
CA THR A 81 3.48 -9.41 -18.17
C THR A 81 2.47 -10.53 -17.97
N PRO A 82 1.28 -10.48 -18.61
CA PRO A 82 0.30 -11.54 -18.50
C PRO A 82 0.91 -12.90 -18.82
N THR A 83 1.07 -13.72 -17.79
CA THR A 83 1.73 -15.03 -17.88
C THR A 83 0.85 -16.07 -17.20
N ARG A 84 0.60 -17.20 -17.86
CA ARG A 84 -0.06 -18.34 -17.25
C ARG A 84 0.97 -19.13 -16.44
N LEU A 85 0.74 -19.30 -15.15
CA LEU A 85 1.61 -20.08 -14.25
C LEU A 85 1.43 -21.59 -14.41
N THR A 86 0.27 -22.00 -14.97
CA THR A 86 -0.06 -23.36 -15.43
C THR A 86 -0.92 -23.23 -16.67
N PRO A 87 -1.02 -24.27 -17.52
CA PRO A 87 -1.84 -24.25 -18.73
C PRO A 87 -3.29 -23.83 -18.47
N ASP A 88 -3.87 -24.29 -17.37
CA ASP A 88 -5.27 -24.04 -16.98
C ASP A 88 -5.46 -22.78 -16.15
N ALA A 89 -4.37 -22.07 -15.78
CA ALA A 89 -4.48 -20.87 -14.96
C ALA A 89 -4.89 -19.65 -15.77
N VAL A 90 -5.64 -18.76 -15.14
CA VAL A 90 -5.89 -17.41 -15.66
C VAL A 90 -4.55 -16.66 -15.78
N PRO A 91 -4.32 -15.89 -16.85
CA PRO A 91 -3.12 -15.09 -16.97
C PRO A 91 -2.97 -14.14 -15.78
N PHE A 92 -1.81 -14.19 -15.11
CA PHE A 92 -1.46 -13.30 -14.02
C PHE A 92 -0.57 -12.16 -14.53
N SER A 93 -0.87 -10.93 -14.12
CA SER A 93 -0.02 -9.77 -14.36
C SER A 93 0.13 -8.97 -13.08
N MET A 94 1.23 -8.24 -12.95
CA MET A 94 1.49 -7.41 -11.77
C MET A 94 2.05 -6.06 -12.19
N TYR A 95 1.61 -5.02 -11.49
CA TYR A 95 2.10 -3.66 -11.62
C TYR A 95 2.72 -3.19 -10.30
N PHE A 96 3.73 -2.35 -10.37
CA PHE A 96 4.20 -1.58 -9.23
C PHE A 96 3.27 -0.38 -9.04
N ASN A 97 2.44 -0.44 -8.01
CA ASN A 97 1.53 0.65 -7.69
C ASN A 97 2.26 1.69 -6.83
N LEU A 98 2.56 2.85 -7.40
CA LEU A 98 3.27 3.93 -6.70
C LEU A 98 2.33 4.90 -5.98
N ASP A 99 1.06 4.86 -6.28
CA ASP A 99 0.00 5.69 -5.68
C ASP A 99 -0.42 5.18 -4.29
N LYS A 100 -0.61 3.88 -4.14
CA LYS A 100 -1.16 3.28 -2.91
C LYS A 100 -0.28 3.44 -1.67
N PRO A 101 1.05 3.29 -1.70
CA PRO A 101 1.89 3.50 -0.52
C PRO A 101 1.74 4.88 0.12
N LEU A 102 1.32 5.91 -0.63
CA LEU A 102 1.08 7.24 -0.09
C LEU A 102 -0.02 7.26 0.97
N ILE A 103 -1.03 6.39 0.84
CA ILE A 103 -2.12 6.24 1.83
C ILE A 103 -1.53 5.76 3.17
N GLY A 104 -0.74 4.69 3.13
CA GLY A 104 -0.10 4.13 4.32
C GLY A 104 0.87 5.11 4.99
N PHE A 105 1.67 5.82 4.20
CA PHE A 105 2.58 6.84 4.73
C PHE A 105 1.83 8.00 5.39
N TRP A 106 0.76 8.47 4.77
CA TRP A 106 -0.07 9.51 5.37
C TRP A 106 -0.63 9.04 6.73
N LEU A 107 -1.16 7.83 6.79
CA LEU A 107 -1.69 7.25 8.03
C LEU A 107 -0.61 7.17 9.11
N LEU A 108 0.58 6.69 8.79
CA LEU A 108 1.69 6.59 9.75
C LEU A 108 2.16 7.95 10.26
N LEU A 109 2.14 8.99 9.43
CA LEU A 109 2.59 10.33 9.79
C LEU A 109 1.55 11.12 10.57
N VAL A 110 0.28 11.02 10.17
CA VAL A 110 -0.80 11.84 10.73
C VAL A 110 -1.55 11.14 11.84
N CYS A 111 -1.62 9.80 11.79
CA CYS A 111 -2.34 8.95 12.74
C CYS A 111 -1.39 7.94 13.42
N PRO A 112 -0.32 8.38 14.13
CA PRO A 112 0.71 7.48 14.67
C PRO A 112 0.17 6.49 15.72
N TRP A 113 -1.05 6.70 16.24
CA TRP A 113 -1.71 5.75 17.15
C TRP A 113 -2.16 4.45 16.45
N ILE A 114 -2.20 4.41 15.11
CA ILE A 114 -2.53 3.21 14.33
C ILE A 114 -1.43 2.16 14.45
N ALA A 115 -0.17 2.58 14.64
CA ALA A 115 0.97 1.70 14.86
C ALA A 115 1.49 1.82 16.30
N PRO A 116 0.76 1.33 17.31
CA PRO A 116 1.20 1.36 18.68
C PRO A 116 2.49 0.54 18.86
N ARG A 117 3.31 0.93 19.83
CA ARG A 117 4.54 0.21 20.15
C ARG A 117 4.24 -1.11 20.83
N PHE A 118 4.03 -2.15 20.06
CA PHE A 118 3.96 -3.51 20.58
C PHE A 118 5.36 -4.11 20.72
N SER A 119 5.50 -5.08 21.65
CA SER A 119 6.70 -5.88 21.68
C SER A 119 6.79 -6.69 20.38
N TRP A 120 8.02 -6.92 19.90
CA TRP A 120 8.30 -7.73 18.71
C TRP A 120 7.58 -9.09 18.71
N ARG A 121 7.56 -9.77 19.88
CA ARG A 121 6.90 -11.06 20.04
C ARG A 121 5.39 -10.99 19.83
N VAL A 122 4.74 -9.93 20.36
CA VAL A 122 3.29 -9.71 20.20
C VAL A 122 2.98 -9.41 18.74
N SER A 123 3.78 -8.55 18.08
CA SER A 123 3.59 -8.21 16.67
C SER A 123 3.74 -9.44 15.77
N LEU A 124 4.79 -10.23 15.94
CA LEU A 124 4.98 -11.47 15.18
C LEU A 124 3.83 -12.45 15.36
N ARG A 125 3.40 -12.68 16.60
CA ARG A 125 2.30 -13.59 16.88
C ARG A 125 1.00 -13.11 16.22
N ALA A 126 0.69 -11.83 16.35
CA ALA A 126 -0.51 -11.26 15.74
C ALA A 126 -0.45 -11.35 14.20
N THR A 127 0.70 -11.04 13.61
CA THR A 127 0.91 -11.16 12.16
C THR A 127 0.76 -12.62 11.69
N ALA A 128 1.36 -13.57 12.40
CA ALA A 128 1.25 -14.99 12.04
C ALA A 128 -0.20 -15.50 12.11
N ILE A 129 -0.92 -15.13 13.17
CA ILE A 129 -2.34 -15.47 13.32
C ILE A 129 -3.18 -14.82 12.22
N GLY A 130 -2.99 -13.52 11.98
CA GLY A 130 -3.71 -12.79 10.93
C GLY A 130 -3.46 -13.38 9.55
N LEU A 131 -2.20 -13.70 9.22
CA LEU A 131 -1.84 -14.36 7.97
C LEU A 131 -2.49 -15.72 7.81
N ALA A 132 -2.45 -16.56 8.87
CA ALA A 132 -3.08 -17.88 8.85
C ALA A 132 -4.60 -17.78 8.64
N LEU A 133 -5.28 -16.90 9.37
CA LEU A 133 -6.71 -16.69 9.23
C LEU A 133 -7.09 -16.17 7.84
N ALA A 134 -6.34 -15.20 7.31
CA ALA A 134 -6.56 -14.66 5.96
C ALA A 134 -6.33 -15.74 4.89
N ALA A 135 -5.27 -16.54 5.02
CA ALA A 135 -5.00 -17.64 4.09
C ALA A 135 -6.10 -18.71 4.13
N ILE A 136 -6.54 -19.12 5.33
CA ILE A 136 -7.62 -20.11 5.49
C ILE A 136 -8.92 -19.56 4.89
N ALA A 137 -9.28 -18.32 5.19
CA ALA A 137 -10.52 -17.72 4.67
C ALA A 137 -10.48 -17.55 3.15
N ALA A 138 -9.38 -17.02 2.60
CA ALA A 138 -9.26 -16.75 1.17
C ALA A 138 -9.12 -18.06 0.35
N LEU A 139 -8.17 -18.92 0.71
CA LEU A 139 -7.93 -20.17 -0.03
C LEU A 139 -9.04 -21.18 0.22
N GLY A 140 -9.47 -21.35 1.47
CA GLY A 140 -10.56 -22.25 1.82
C GLY A 140 -11.87 -21.83 1.16
N GLY A 141 -12.21 -20.54 1.20
CA GLY A 141 -13.37 -20.00 0.52
C GLY A 141 -13.31 -20.18 -1.01
N ALA A 142 -12.17 -19.87 -1.63
CA ALA A 142 -11.98 -20.04 -3.07
C ALA A 142 -12.04 -21.52 -3.51
N MET A 143 -11.51 -22.44 -2.69
CA MET A 143 -11.60 -23.89 -2.95
C MET A 143 -13.04 -24.41 -2.79
N LEU A 144 -13.75 -23.97 -1.76
CA LEU A 144 -15.17 -24.34 -1.56
C LEU A 144 -16.07 -23.85 -2.70
N LEU A 145 -15.77 -22.70 -3.27
CA LEU A 145 -16.46 -22.15 -4.43
C LEU A 145 -16.02 -22.76 -5.77
N GLY A 146 -15.06 -23.68 -5.75
CA GLY A 146 -14.49 -24.28 -6.98
C GLY A 146 -13.69 -23.32 -7.84
N MET A 147 -13.30 -22.16 -7.31
CA MET A 147 -12.55 -21.13 -8.05
C MET A 147 -11.06 -21.46 -8.19
N VAL A 148 -10.51 -22.24 -7.25
CA VAL A 148 -9.12 -22.67 -7.25
C VAL A 148 -9.01 -24.14 -6.84
N ALA A 149 -8.02 -24.84 -7.40
CA ALA A 149 -7.65 -26.19 -6.99
C ALA A 149 -6.33 -26.18 -6.17
N TRP A 150 -6.13 -27.20 -5.35
CA TRP A 150 -4.89 -27.35 -4.61
C TRP A 150 -3.74 -27.70 -5.56
N ALA A 151 -2.92 -26.70 -5.90
CA ALA A 151 -1.76 -26.86 -6.77
C ALA A 151 -0.61 -25.96 -6.27
N PRO A 152 0.03 -26.31 -5.13
CA PRO A 152 1.11 -25.50 -4.56
C PRO A 152 2.29 -25.45 -5.53
N LYS A 153 2.77 -24.25 -5.82
CA LYS A 153 3.90 -23.99 -6.70
C LYS A 153 4.54 -22.66 -6.35
N TRP A 154 5.84 -22.54 -6.60
CA TRP A 154 6.56 -21.27 -6.49
C TRP A 154 7.01 -20.85 -7.89
N PRO A 155 6.34 -19.88 -8.51
CA PRO A 155 6.73 -19.39 -9.84
C PRO A 155 8.05 -18.61 -9.78
N HIS A 156 8.74 -18.49 -10.90
CA HIS A 156 9.99 -17.71 -10.99
C HIS A 156 9.80 -16.24 -10.53
N GLN A 157 8.61 -15.68 -10.77
CA GLN A 157 8.25 -14.32 -10.35
C GLN A 157 7.80 -14.23 -8.89
N GLY A 158 7.76 -15.34 -8.15
CA GLY A 158 7.26 -15.40 -6.77
C GLY A 158 8.03 -14.47 -5.82
N THR A 159 9.35 -14.38 -5.96
CA THR A 159 10.17 -13.46 -5.18
C THR A 159 9.83 -12.01 -5.47
N LEU A 160 9.68 -11.65 -6.74
CA LEU A 160 9.28 -10.29 -7.14
C LEU A 160 7.89 -9.94 -6.62
N TRP A 161 6.94 -10.89 -6.72
CA TRP A 161 5.61 -10.74 -6.17
C TRP A 161 5.64 -10.54 -4.65
N LEU A 162 6.44 -11.32 -3.93
CA LEU A 162 6.58 -11.20 -2.48
C LEU A 162 7.16 -9.85 -2.08
N LEU A 163 8.22 -9.39 -2.76
CA LEU A 163 8.84 -8.09 -2.49
C LEU A 163 7.88 -6.93 -2.77
N ASN A 164 7.14 -6.97 -3.88
CA ASN A 164 6.14 -5.95 -4.17
C ASN A 164 5.06 -5.88 -3.10
N ASN A 165 4.51 -7.03 -2.70
CA ASN A 165 3.48 -7.06 -1.67
C ASN A 165 4.02 -6.61 -0.31
N LEU A 166 5.24 -7.00 0.05
CA LEU A 166 5.85 -6.63 1.32
C LEU A 166 6.18 -5.13 1.38
N LEU A 167 6.68 -4.55 0.30
CA LEU A 167 7.20 -3.17 0.30
C LEU A 167 6.17 -2.13 -0.15
N LEU A 168 5.29 -2.47 -1.08
CA LEU A 168 4.38 -1.51 -1.71
C LEU A 168 2.90 -1.72 -1.35
N VAL A 169 2.50 -2.93 -0.97
CA VAL A 169 1.09 -3.24 -0.68
C VAL A 169 0.80 -3.32 0.80
N THR A 170 1.70 -3.88 1.60
CA THR A 170 1.50 -4.03 3.06
C THR A 170 1.50 -2.71 3.84
N LEU A 171 1.92 -1.61 3.22
CA LEU A 171 1.84 -0.27 3.82
C LEU A 171 0.47 0.40 3.59
N VAL A 172 -0.42 -0.22 2.85
CA VAL A 172 -1.78 0.22 2.56
C VAL A 172 -2.79 -0.63 3.33
#